data_be3429ee1fc23027d5b8990a5939088d
#
_entry.id   be3429ee1fc23027d5b8990a5939088d
#
_cell.length_a   1.000
_cell.length_b   1.000
_cell.length_c   1.000
_cell.angle_alpha   90.00
_cell.angle_beta   90.00
_cell.angle_gamma   90.00
#
_symmetry.space_group_name_H-M   'P 1'
#
loop_
_entity.id
_entity.type
_entity.pdbx_description
1 polymer ?
#
loop_
_entity_poly.entity_id
_entity_poly.type
_entity_poly.pdbx_seq_one_letter_code
_entity_poly.pdbx_strand_id
1 'polypeptide(L)'
;SHKDKVTVSVLDASSSSASALKFARYLNAPEKGSAVFTEMKFEAIEGDEWAEKPVLVLYSGGVNRPAVSETLEEFAIREGVAVETVFNGCGVLCAAMQAMNDTSNPRFPDAYYACDLCFVPPVEESFPEAVLLTETVIGIAVPKGNPKNIRTLADLGGPELKVGINNAQQSTLGFMTAGMLKQSALEKAVRGNVRAEVPTADLLINQIRTGSLDAVVVYEVNYKLAEEYLDFIRIDHEGARAVQPFAVRVDSPRRLLGQRLLAFMQKNRARFEASGFTWIENQRPVKSSELEIPPWLIQPKKQ
;
A
#
# COMPACT_ATOMS: atom_id res chain seq x y z
N SER A 1 16.46 22.70 -32.84
CA SER A 1 16.51 23.83 -31.90
C SER A 1 16.80 23.30 -30.50
N HIS A 2 17.87 23.77 -29.89
CA HIS A 2 18.17 23.48 -28.49
C HIS A 2 17.11 24.23 -27.67
N LYS A 3 16.30 23.50 -26.92
CA LYS A 3 15.40 24.12 -25.92
C LYS A 3 16.15 24.10 -24.58
N ASP A 4 16.56 25.24 -24.12
CA ASP A 4 17.13 25.38 -22.78
C ASP A 4 16.01 25.21 -21.75
N LYS A 5 16.27 24.37 -20.73
CA LYS A 5 15.33 24.16 -19.62
C LYS A 5 15.77 25.00 -18.42
N VAL A 6 14.86 25.80 -17.87
CA VAL A 6 15.05 26.45 -16.58
C VAL A 6 14.42 25.56 -15.51
N THR A 7 15.19 25.16 -14.53
CA THR A 7 14.76 24.31 -13.43
C THR A 7 15.00 24.99 -12.09
N VAL A 8 14.11 24.74 -11.14
CA VAL A 8 14.30 25.13 -9.73
C VAL A 8 14.57 23.86 -8.92
N SER A 9 15.65 23.86 -8.19
CA SER A 9 16.04 22.76 -7.31
C SER A 9 16.18 23.23 -5.87
N VAL A 10 15.71 22.42 -4.93
CA VAL A 10 15.89 22.66 -3.49
C VAL A 10 16.96 21.69 -3.00
N LEU A 11 17.96 22.24 -2.30
CA LEU A 11 19.05 21.43 -1.76
C LEU A 11 18.52 20.51 -0.63
N ASP A 12 18.96 19.27 -0.60
CA ASP A 12 18.60 18.31 0.44
C ASP A 12 19.06 18.77 1.84
N ALA A 13 20.18 19.51 1.90
CA ALA A 13 20.73 20.09 3.14
C ALA A 13 20.08 21.44 3.55
N SER A 14 19.01 21.87 2.89
CA SER A 14 18.34 23.13 3.24
C SER A 14 17.73 23.07 4.63
N SER A 15 18.12 24.01 5.52
CA SER A 15 17.49 24.18 6.83
C SER A 15 16.06 24.72 6.77
N SER A 16 15.62 25.18 5.59
CA SER A 16 14.30 25.76 5.34
C SER A 16 13.61 25.06 4.17
N SER A 17 13.72 23.73 4.11
CA SER A 17 13.21 22.92 3.00
C SER A 17 11.73 23.16 2.70
N ALA A 18 10.89 23.24 3.72
CA ALA A 18 9.46 23.50 3.58
C ALA A 18 9.16 24.84 2.87
N SER A 19 9.84 25.91 3.26
CA SER A 19 9.69 27.23 2.63
C SER A 19 10.21 27.24 1.19
N ALA A 20 11.36 26.61 0.96
CA ALA A 20 11.96 26.51 -0.37
C ALA A 20 11.08 25.68 -1.33
N LEU A 21 10.55 24.55 -0.86
CA LEU A 21 9.63 23.72 -1.63
C LEU A 21 8.27 24.40 -1.87
N LYS A 22 7.78 25.17 -0.88
CA LYS A 22 6.59 26.00 -1.06
C LYS A 22 6.81 27.03 -2.17
N PHE A 23 7.96 27.71 -2.19
CA PHE A 23 8.31 28.64 -3.24
C PHE A 23 8.45 27.96 -4.61
N ALA A 24 9.07 26.79 -4.67
CA ALA A 24 9.17 26.01 -5.90
C ALA A 24 7.78 25.62 -6.43
N ARG A 25 6.85 25.20 -5.57
CA ARG A 25 5.45 24.93 -5.96
C ARG A 25 4.75 26.18 -6.46
N TYR A 26 4.95 27.34 -5.80
CA TYR A 26 4.41 28.61 -6.25
C TYR A 26 4.86 28.97 -7.68
N LEU A 27 6.16 28.82 -7.96
CA LEU A 27 6.70 29.09 -9.29
C LEU A 27 6.12 28.17 -10.36
N ASN A 28 5.78 26.94 -10.00
CA ASN A 28 5.33 25.91 -10.94
C ASN A 28 3.79 25.83 -11.07
N ALA A 29 3.06 26.46 -10.15
CA ALA A 29 1.59 26.40 -10.16
C ALA A 29 1.00 27.16 -11.37
N PRO A 30 0.01 26.56 -12.07
CA PRO A 30 -0.57 27.12 -13.30
C PRO A 30 -1.08 28.55 -13.13
N GLU A 31 -1.76 28.84 -12.01
CA GLU A 31 -2.38 30.13 -11.71
C GLU A 31 -1.43 31.13 -11.00
N LYS A 32 -0.14 30.75 -10.83
CA LYS A 32 0.89 31.58 -10.17
C LYS A 32 2.10 31.79 -11.11
N GLY A 33 3.25 31.26 -10.75
CA GLY A 33 4.48 31.51 -11.51
C GLY A 33 4.41 31.00 -12.95
N SER A 34 3.77 29.85 -13.23
CA SER A 34 3.61 29.34 -14.60
C SER A 34 2.86 30.33 -15.51
N ALA A 35 1.82 31.02 -15.00
CA ALA A 35 1.11 32.05 -15.78
C ALA A 35 2.06 33.17 -16.20
N VAL A 36 2.91 33.66 -15.28
CA VAL A 36 3.88 34.72 -15.57
C VAL A 36 4.92 34.25 -16.59
N PHE A 37 5.45 33.04 -16.46
CA PHE A 37 6.39 32.47 -17.43
C PHE A 37 5.76 32.34 -18.82
N THR A 38 4.49 31.94 -18.89
CA THR A 38 3.75 31.83 -20.16
C THR A 38 3.56 33.19 -20.83
N GLU A 39 3.22 34.25 -20.06
CA GLU A 39 3.15 35.64 -20.56
C GLU A 39 4.52 36.10 -21.12
N MET A 40 5.61 35.65 -20.50
CA MET A 40 6.98 35.92 -20.97
C MET A 40 7.39 35.01 -22.14
N LYS A 41 6.49 34.22 -22.70
CA LYS A 41 6.71 33.30 -23.84
C LYS A 41 7.63 32.11 -23.53
N PHE A 42 7.76 31.71 -22.25
CA PHE A 42 8.35 30.44 -21.89
C PHE A 42 7.29 29.34 -22.00
N GLU A 43 7.73 28.15 -22.37
CA GLU A 43 6.90 26.95 -22.32
C GLU A 43 6.90 26.45 -20.87
N ALA A 44 5.83 26.72 -20.14
CA ALA A 44 5.68 26.26 -18.77
C ALA A 44 5.35 24.77 -18.72
N ILE A 45 5.95 24.04 -17.77
CA ILE A 45 5.59 22.64 -17.48
C ILE A 45 4.42 22.70 -16.49
N GLU A 46 3.43 21.83 -16.68
CA GLU A 46 2.31 21.69 -15.73
C GLU A 46 2.78 21.44 -14.32
N GLY A 47 2.29 22.27 -13.39
CA GLY A 47 2.48 22.14 -11.96
C GLY A 47 1.22 21.64 -11.25
N ASP A 48 1.35 21.35 -9.97
CA ASP A 48 0.18 21.15 -9.10
C ASP A 48 -0.57 22.46 -8.90
N GLU A 49 -1.89 22.38 -8.65
CA GLU A 49 -2.69 23.52 -8.23
C GLU A 49 -2.12 24.16 -6.97
N TRP A 50 -2.15 25.50 -6.93
CA TRP A 50 -1.60 26.21 -5.78
C TRP A 50 -2.48 26.07 -4.54
N ALA A 51 -1.84 25.67 -3.46
CA ALA A 51 -2.37 25.78 -2.12
C ALA A 51 -1.27 26.24 -1.17
N GLU A 52 -1.60 27.08 -0.21
CA GLU A 52 -0.62 27.56 0.78
C GLU A 52 -0.07 26.40 1.62
N LYS A 53 -0.93 25.48 2.03
CA LYS A 53 -0.60 24.22 2.68
C LYS A 53 -1.40 23.11 1.99
N PRO A 54 -0.84 22.48 0.95
CA PRO A 54 -1.51 21.36 0.27
C PRO A 54 -1.79 20.21 1.21
N VAL A 55 -2.90 19.51 0.97
CA VAL A 55 -3.26 18.26 1.64
C VAL A 55 -3.17 17.14 0.63
N LEU A 56 -2.22 16.22 0.79
CA LEU A 56 -2.12 15.01 -0.01
C LEU A 56 -2.94 13.90 0.65
N VAL A 57 -3.92 13.35 -0.05
CA VAL A 57 -4.72 12.22 0.43
C VAL A 57 -4.11 10.92 -0.06
N LEU A 58 -3.68 10.07 0.88
CA LEU A 58 -3.12 8.75 0.60
C LEU A 58 -4.06 7.66 1.11
N TYR A 59 -4.50 6.76 0.21
CA TYR A 59 -5.09 5.50 0.62
C TYR A 59 -4.00 4.43 0.64
N SER A 60 -3.89 3.71 1.76
CA SER A 60 -2.85 2.70 1.90
C SER A 60 -3.37 1.42 2.53
N GLY A 61 -2.93 0.30 2.00
CA GLY A 61 -3.14 -0.98 2.64
C GLY A 61 -2.57 -1.02 4.04
N GLY A 62 -3.30 -1.64 4.99
CA GLY A 62 -2.90 -1.70 6.39
C GLY A 62 -1.53 -2.34 6.61
N VAL A 63 -1.14 -3.29 5.76
CA VAL A 63 0.17 -3.94 5.78
C VAL A 63 1.34 -2.96 5.67
N ASN A 64 1.15 -1.84 4.97
CA ASN A 64 2.21 -0.85 4.71
C ASN A 64 2.46 0.09 5.90
N ARG A 65 1.51 0.20 6.83
CA ARG A 65 1.55 1.16 7.94
C ARG A 65 2.87 1.16 8.71
N PRO A 66 3.44 0.01 9.13
CA PRO A 66 4.68 0.00 9.92
C PRO A 66 5.87 0.65 9.21
N ALA A 67 5.95 0.49 7.88
CA ALA A 67 7.05 1.00 7.08
C ALA A 67 6.89 2.48 6.68
N VAL A 68 5.63 2.95 6.53
CA VAL A 68 5.40 4.26 5.93
C VAL A 68 5.05 5.36 6.92
N SER A 69 4.52 5.08 8.11
CA SER A 69 4.01 6.13 9.02
C SER A 69 5.02 7.22 9.30
N GLU A 70 6.23 6.87 9.75
CA GLU A 70 7.30 7.82 10.03
C GLU A 70 7.78 8.54 8.75
N THR A 71 7.86 7.81 7.63
CA THR A 71 8.23 8.37 6.32
C THR A 71 7.25 9.44 5.86
N LEU A 72 5.94 9.23 6.10
CA LEU A 72 4.90 10.21 5.76
C LEU A 72 4.98 11.47 6.62
N GLU A 73 5.27 11.31 7.92
CA GLU A 73 5.46 12.44 8.85
C GLU A 73 6.67 13.29 8.43
N GLU A 74 7.81 12.66 8.15
CA GLU A 74 9.01 13.37 7.69
C GLU A 74 8.80 14.05 6.33
N PHE A 75 8.10 13.36 5.40
CA PHE A 75 7.74 13.96 4.14
C PHE A 75 6.87 15.22 4.32
N ALA A 76 5.86 15.14 5.18
CA ALA A 76 4.97 16.27 5.47
C ALA A 76 5.72 17.47 6.02
N ILE A 77 6.65 17.24 6.97
CA ILE A 77 7.51 18.27 7.55
C ILE A 77 8.43 18.87 6.49
N ARG A 78 9.13 18.02 5.73
CA ARG A 78 10.06 18.43 4.67
C ARG A 78 9.38 19.28 3.60
N GLU A 79 8.23 18.83 3.11
CA GLU A 79 7.48 19.51 2.05
C GLU A 79 6.67 20.72 2.54
N GLY A 80 6.42 20.84 3.85
CA GLY A 80 5.54 21.87 4.41
C GLY A 80 4.08 21.67 3.98
N VAL A 81 3.60 20.41 3.98
CA VAL A 81 2.26 19.99 3.55
C VAL A 81 1.57 19.18 4.65
N ALA A 82 0.30 18.84 4.44
CA ALA A 82 -0.37 17.80 5.21
C ALA A 82 -0.44 16.51 4.38
N VAL A 83 -0.37 15.36 5.04
CA VAL A 83 -0.65 14.04 4.45
C VAL A 83 -1.77 13.41 5.24
N GLU A 84 -2.94 13.27 4.63
CA GLU A 84 -4.08 12.56 5.21
C GLU A 84 -4.06 11.12 4.71
N THR A 85 -3.88 10.17 5.62
CA THR A 85 -3.74 8.75 5.25
C THR A 85 -4.90 7.93 5.79
N VAL A 86 -5.52 7.15 4.90
CA VAL A 86 -6.52 6.13 5.26
C VAL A 86 -5.89 4.76 5.12
N PHE A 87 -5.68 4.09 6.26
CA PHE A 87 -5.22 2.70 6.29
C PHE A 87 -6.39 1.74 6.45
N ASN A 88 -6.55 0.83 5.48
CA ASN A 88 -7.59 -0.21 5.56
C ASN A 88 -7.22 -1.43 4.70
N GLY A 89 -8.06 -2.47 4.69
CA GLY A 89 -7.98 -3.54 3.72
C GLY A 89 -8.26 -3.03 2.31
N CYS A 90 -7.49 -3.49 1.31
CA CYS A 90 -7.58 -2.93 -0.04
C CYS A 90 -8.94 -3.16 -0.71
N GLY A 91 -9.67 -4.22 -0.35
CA GLY A 91 -11.06 -4.38 -0.80
C GLY A 91 -11.98 -3.24 -0.34
N VAL A 92 -11.83 -2.79 0.91
CA VAL A 92 -12.59 -1.65 1.46
C VAL A 92 -12.19 -0.35 0.78
N LEU A 93 -10.87 -0.14 0.56
CA LEU A 93 -10.36 1.07 -0.11
C LEU A 93 -10.85 1.17 -1.56
N CYS A 94 -10.79 0.08 -2.33
CA CYS A 94 -11.29 0.05 -3.70
C CYS A 94 -12.80 0.30 -3.75
N ALA A 95 -13.58 -0.35 -2.87
CA ALA A 95 -15.02 -0.12 -2.78
C ALA A 95 -15.36 1.34 -2.43
N ALA A 96 -14.58 1.97 -1.55
CA ALA A 96 -14.75 3.38 -1.19
C ALA A 96 -14.46 4.31 -2.39
N MET A 97 -13.38 4.06 -3.15
CA MET A 97 -13.06 4.83 -4.36
C MET A 97 -14.15 4.67 -5.44
N GLN A 98 -14.61 3.44 -5.68
CA GLN A 98 -15.67 3.15 -6.63
C GLN A 98 -17.02 3.78 -6.23
N ALA A 99 -17.33 3.79 -4.92
CA ALA A 99 -18.56 4.40 -4.41
C ALA A 99 -18.56 5.93 -4.52
N MET A 100 -17.40 6.57 -4.37
CA MET A 100 -17.29 8.03 -4.58
C MET A 100 -17.53 8.41 -6.03
N ASN A 101 -17.07 7.59 -6.99
CA ASN A 101 -17.23 7.74 -8.44
C ASN A 101 -17.06 9.19 -8.96
N ASP A 102 -16.28 9.99 -8.24
CA ASP A 102 -16.03 11.40 -8.51
C ASP A 102 -14.64 11.77 -7.99
N THR A 103 -13.70 11.93 -8.92
CA THR A 103 -12.32 12.29 -8.61
C THR A 103 -12.17 13.74 -8.15
N SER A 104 -13.20 14.60 -8.34
CA SER A 104 -13.23 15.96 -7.81
C SER A 104 -13.55 16.01 -6.30
N ASN A 105 -14.04 14.90 -5.73
CA ASN A 105 -14.23 14.78 -4.30
C ASN A 105 -12.90 14.99 -3.54
N PRO A 106 -12.79 15.95 -2.62
CA PRO A 106 -11.54 16.24 -1.92
C PRO A 106 -11.02 15.07 -1.04
N ARG A 107 -11.86 14.06 -0.78
CA ARG A 107 -11.50 12.84 -0.08
C ARG A 107 -11.05 11.70 -1.01
N PHE A 108 -11.19 11.88 -2.34
CA PHE A 108 -10.68 10.92 -3.28
C PHE A 108 -9.15 10.94 -3.24
N PRO A 109 -8.47 9.78 -3.15
CA PRO A 109 -7.03 9.76 -2.90
C PRO A 109 -6.24 10.32 -4.09
N ASP A 110 -5.19 11.08 -3.79
CA ASP A 110 -4.18 11.56 -4.73
C ASP A 110 -3.16 10.46 -5.06
N ALA A 111 -2.96 9.53 -4.09
CA ALA A 111 -2.09 8.39 -4.24
C ALA A 111 -2.68 7.15 -3.56
N TYR A 112 -2.34 5.98 -4.09
CA TYR A 112 -2.78 4.69 -3.58
C TYR A 112 -1.59 3.74 -3.43
N TYR A 113 -1.35 3.25 -2.22
CA TYR A 113 -0.33 2.26 -1.92
C TYR A 113 -1.02 0.95 -1.52
N ALA A 114 -1.21 0.06 -2.48
CA ALA A 114 -1.98 -1.16 -2.30
C ALA A 114 -1.24 -2.22 -1.47
N CYS A 115 -2.00 -3.16 -0.89
CA CYS A 115 -1.43 -4.33 -0.21
C CYS A 115 -0.89 -5.37 -1.20
N ASP A 116 -1.47 -5.40 -2.40
CA ASP A 116 -1.06 -6.30 -3.48
C ASP A 116 -1.52 -5.75 -4.83
N LEU A 117 -0.83 -6.18 -5.88
CA LEU A 117 -1.07 -5.75 -7.25
C LEU A 117 -2.50 -6.04 -7.76
N CYS A 118 -3.18 -7.07 -7.24
CA CYS A 118 -4.53 -7.44 -7.67
C CYS A 118 -5.61 -6.38 -7.32
N PHE A 119 -5.31 -5.41 -6.48
CA PHE A 119 -6.22 -4.32 -6.10
C PHE A 119 -5.94 -2.99 -6.82
N VAL A 120 -5.05 -2.95 -7.80
CA VAL A 120 -4.86 -1.77 -8.67
C VAL A 120 -5.79 -1.78 -9.89
N PRO A 121 -5.94 -2.90 -10.63
CA PRO A 121 -6.84 -2.95 -11.79
C PRO A 121 -8.29 -2.49 -11.52
N PRO A 122 -8.90 -2.77 -10.36
CA PRO A 122 -10.25 -2.27 -10.08
C PRO A 122 -10.41 -0.76 -10.06
N VAL A 123 -9.32 0.00 -10.00
CA VAL A 123 -9.27 1.47 -9.95
C VAL A 123 -8.35 2.06 -11.03
N GLU A 124 -8.07 1.31 -12.09
CA GLU A 124 -7.12 1.67 -13.14
C GLU A 124 -7.47 2.97 -13.88
N GLU A 125 -8.75 3.33 -13.98
CA GLU A 125 -9.17 4.59 -14.60
C GLU A 125 -8.55 5.80 -13.90
N SER A 126 -8.46 5.77 -12.58
CA SER A 126 -7.83 6.83 -11.78
C SER A 126 -6.33 6.61 -11.59
N PHE A 127 -5.87 5.35 -11.58
CA PHE A 127 -4.50 4.93 -11.35
C PHE A 127 -4.00 4.04 -12.50
N PRO A 128 -3.77 4.59 -13.71
CA PRO A 128 -3.43 3.81 -14.90
C PRO A 128 -2.04 3.18 -14.84
N GLU A 129 -1.16 3.67 -13.97
CA GLU A 129 0.19 3.17 -13.78
C GLU A 129 0.52 3.03 -12.30
N ALA A 130 1.34 2.06 -11.97
CA ALA A 130 1.85 1.85 -10.62
C ALA A 130 3.33 1.47 -10.63
N VAL A 131 4.03 1.76 -9.54
CA VAL A 131 5.41 1.35 -9.30
C VAL A 131 5.42 0.27 -8.23
N LEU A 132 5.98 -0.90 -8.54
CA LEU A 132 6.10 -2.01 -7.59
C LEU A 132 7.26 -1.68 -6.64
N LEU A 133 6.95 -1.39 -5.36
CA LEU A 133 7.95 -0.93 -4.39
C LEU A 133 8.54 -2.07 -3.59
N THR A 134 7.68 -2.92 -3.04
CA THR A 134 8.06 -3.94 -2.06
C THR A 134 7.31 -5.23 -2.29
N GLU A 135 7.76 -6.28 -1.65
CA GLU A 135 7.03 -7.53 -1.51
C GLU A 135 7.12 -8.03 -0.07
N THR A 136 6.17 -8.86 0.33
CA THR A 136 6.18 -9.55 1.62
C THR A 136 5.61 -10.95 1.49
N VAL A 137 6.08 -11.85 2.36
CA VAL A 137 5.61 -13.23 2.42
C VAL A 137 4.34 -13.34 3.26
N ILE A 138 3.44 -14.24 2.87
CA ILE A 138 2.30 -14.67 3.68
C ILE A 138 2.69 -15.96 4.38
N GLY A 139 2.37 -16.06 5.67
CA GLY A 139 2.68 -17.21 6.48
C GLY A 139 1.69 -17.39 7.63
N ILE A 140 1.99 -18.37 8.47
CA ILE A 140 1.20 -18.69 9.65
C ILE A 140 1.98 -18.18 10.87
N ALA A 141 1.39 -17.29 11.65
CA ALA A 141 1.92 -16.95 12.96
C ALA A 141 1.24 -17.80 14.03
N VAL A 142 2.07 -18.32 14.95
CA VAL A 142 1.64 -19.16 16.07
C VAL A 142 2.27 -18.63 17.38
N PRO A 143 1.72 -18.95 18.55
CA PRO A 143 2.37 -18.63 19.82
C PRO A 143 3.79 -19.17 19.89
N LYS A 144 4.68 -18.46 20.62
CA LYS A 144 6.10 -18.81 20.75
C LYS A 144 6.27 -20.26 21.20
N GLY A 145 7.19 -20.96 20.53
CA GLY A 145 7.44 -22.40 20.74
C GLY A 145 6.45 -23.31 20.01
N ASN A 146 5.51 -22.76 19.24
CA ASN A 146 4.55 -23.51 18.40
C ASN A 146 3.90 -24.71 19.13
N PRO A 147 3.13 -24.48 20.18
CA PRO A 147 2.64 -25.55 21.07
C PRO A 147 1.69 -26.55 20.38
N LYS A 148 1.14 -26.17 19.23
CA LYS A 148 0.25 -27.03 18.41
C LYS A 148 0.99 -27.75 17.27
N ASN A 149 2.31 -27.55 17.17
CA ASN A 149 3.19 -28.19 16.17
C ASN A 149 2.69 -27.98 14.72
N ILE A 150 2.19 -26.78 14.41
CA ILE A 150 1.72 -26.40 13.08
C ILE A 150 2.94 -26.16 12.19
N ARG A 151 3.00 -26.75 11.00
CA ARG A 151 4.14 -26.66 10.07
C ARG A 151 3.73 -26.26 8.66
N THR A 152 2.48 -26.54 8.29
CA THR A 152 1.96 -26.33 6.95
C THR A 152 0.57 -25.70 6.98
N LEU A 153 0.11 -25.21 5.82
CA LEU A 153 -1.24 -24.70 5.65
C LEU A 153 -2.30 -25.80 5.93
N ALA A 154 -1.98 -27.07 5.66
CA ALA A 154 -2.88 -28.21 5.90
C ALA A 154 -3.12 -28.45 7.40
N ASP A 155 -2.13 -28.18 8.25
CA ASP A 155 -2.25 -28.37 9.69
C ASP A 155 -3.30 -27.47 10.31
N LEU A 156 -3.64 -26.34 9.66
CA LEU A 156 -4.74 -25.45 10.10
C LEU A 156 -6.12 -26.14 10.07
N GLY A 157 -6.27 -27.24 9.30
CA GLY A 157 -7.44 -28.11 9.30
C GLY A 157 -7.46 -29.16 10.41
N GLY A 158 -6.43 -29.22 11.26
CA GLY A 158 -6.29 -30.18 12.37
C GLY A 158 -7.39 -30.01 13.43
N PRO A 159 -7.59 -31.06 14.27
CA PRO A 159 -8.67 -31.04 15.27
C PRO A 159 -8.43 -29.97 16.34
N GLU A 160 -9.54 -29.39 16.82
CA GLU A 160 -9.58 -28.48 17.97
C GLU A 160 -8.72 -27.20 17.88
N LEU A 161 -8.33 -26.78 16.66
CA LEU A 161 -7.62 -25.54 16.45
C LEU A 161 -8.56 -24.34 16.39
N LYS A 162 -8.09 -23.19 16.92
CA LYS A 162 -8.71 -21.88 16.79
C LYS A 162 -7.91 -21.06 15.81
N VAL A 163 -8.38 -20.97 14.57
CA VAL A 163 -7.69 -20.29 13.47
C VAL A 163 -8.30 -18.91 13.24
N GLY A 164 -7.43 -17.93 13.02
CA GLY A 164 -7.83 -16.59 12.56
C GLY A 164 -7.37 -16.35 11.12
N ILE A 165 -8.25 -15.80 10.31
CA ILE A 165 -7.96 -15.38 8.94
C ILE A 165 -8.53 -13.98 8.69
N ASN A 166 -8.09 -13.34 7.61
CA ASN A 166 -8.74 -12.12 7.16
C ASN A 166 -9.96 -12.41 6.30
N ASN A 167 -10.93 -11.48 6.31
CA ASN A 167 -12.12 -11.56 5.46
C ASN A 167 -11.75 -11.37 3.99
N ALA A 168 -12.15 -12.30 3.13
CA ALA A 168 -11.77 -12.34 1.73
C ALA A 168 -12.35 -11.19 0.88
N GLN A 169 -13.45 -10.56 1.32
CA GLN A 169 -14.06 -9.43 0.61
C GLN A 169 -13.48 -8.09 1.04
N GLN A 170 -12.95 -8.02 2.26
CA GLN A 170 -12.48 -6.76 2.86
C GLN A 170 -10.96 -6.59 2.79
N SER A 171 -10.22 -7.70 2.65
CA SER A 171 -8.77 -7.73 2.75
C SER A 171 -8.12 -8.51 1.61
N THR A 172 -7.05 -7.97 1.07
CA THR A 172 -6.15 -8.67 0.14
C THR A 172 -5.65 -9.99 0.75
N LEU A 173 -5.17 -9.96 1.99
CA LEU A 173 -4.69 -11.16 2.68
C LEU A 173 -5.77 -12.23 2.80
N GLY A 174 -7.02 -11.84 3.12
CA GLY A 174 -8.15 -12.76 3.17
C GLY A 174 -8.45 -13.37 1.80
N PHE A 175 -8.43 -12.55 0.76
CA PHE A 175 -8.64 -12.96 -0.61
C PHE A 175 -7.56 -13.97 -1.07
N MET A 176 -6.29 -13.67 -0.84
CA MET A 176 -5.17 -14.56 -1.17
C MET A 176 -5.22 -15.86 -0.35
N THR A 177 -5.53 -15.77 0.95
CA THR A 177 -5.69 -16.93 1.82
C THR A 177 -6.78 -17.86 1.32
N ALA A 178 -7.95 -17.32 0.96
CA ALA A 178 -9.07 -18.11 0.41
C ALA A 178 -8.66 -18.80 -0.91
N GLY A 179 -7.92 -18.09 -1.77
CA GLY A 179 -7.36 -18.64 -3.00
C GLY A 179 -6.43 -19.83 -2.75
N MET A 180 -5.45 -19.66 -1.86
CA MET A 180 -4.50 -20.73 -1.48
C MET A 180 -5.24 -21.95 -0.91
N LEU A 181 -6.19 -21.74 0.00
CA LEU A 181 -6.99 -22.82 0.59
C LEU A 181 -7.80 -23.59 -0.46
N LYS A 182 -8.38 -22.87 -1.43
CA LYS A 182 -9.15 -23.47 -2.51
C LYS A 182 -8.27 -24.30 -3.45
N GLN A 183 -7.14 -23.75 -3.88
CA GLN A 183 -6.19 -24.46 -4.75
C GLN A 183 -5.63 -25.72 -4.09
N SER A 184 -5.36 -25.65 -2.78
CA SER A 184 -4.84 -26.78 -2.00
C SER A 184 -5.93 -27.77 -1.56
N ALA A 185 -7.19 -27.58 -1.92
CA ALA A 185 -8.35 -28.36 -1.46
C ALA A 185 -8.53 -28.39 0.07
N LEU A 186 -8.03 -27.36 0.78
CA LEU A 186 -8.04 -27.25 2.25
C LEU A 186 -9.19 -26.39 2.80
N GLU A 187 -9.96 -25.74 1.92
CA GLU A 187 -10.96 -24.74 2.33
C GLU A 187 -11.94 -25.27 3.39
N LYS A 188 -12.53 -26.44 3.15
CA LYS A 188 -13.52 -27.01 4.07
C LYS A 188 -12.92 -27.34 5.44
N ALA A 189 -11.74 -27.94 5.46
CA ALA A 189 -11.08 -28.34 6.69
C ALA A 189 -10.67 -27.13 7.53
N VAL A 190 -10.02 -26.12 6.92
CA VAL A 190 -9.55 -24.95 7.63
C VAL A 190 -10.72 -24.06 8.08
N ARG A 191 -11.75 -23.84 7.24
CA ARG A 191 -12.92 -23.05 7.63
C ARG A 191 -13.67 -23.62 8.82
N GLY A 192 -13.64 -24.92 9.02
CA GLY A 192 -14.20 -25.57 10.21
C GLY A 192 -13.53 -25.09 11.52
N ASN A 193 -12.30 -24.66 11.46
CA ASN A 193 -11.49 -24.19 12.57
C ASN A 193 -11.44 -22.67 12.71
N VAL A 194 -11.94 -21.90 11.73
CA VAL A 194 -11.95 -20.44 11.81
C VAL A 194 -12.83 -19.97 12.95
N ARG A 195 -12.26 -19.19 13.85
CA ARG A 195 -12.93 -18.55 14.99
C ARG A 195 -12.92 -17.03 14.90
N ALA A 196 -12.04 -16.48 14.07
CA ALA A 196 -11.99 -15.04 13.79
C ALA A 196 -11.80 -14.81 12.30
N GLU A 197 -12.64 -13.97 11.72
CA GLU A 197 -12.54 -13.47 10.36
C GLU A 197 -12.66 -11.95 10.40
N VAL A 198 -11.53 -11.26 10.16
CA VAL A 198 -11.38 -9.81 10.44
C VAL A 198 -10.85 -9.06 9.22
N PRO A 199 -11.06 -7.72 9.13
CA PRO A 199 -10.64 -6.95 7.96
C PRO A 199 -9.14 -6.69 7.87
N THR A 200 -8.39 -6.72 8.98
CA THR A 200 -6.94 -6.40 8.99
C THR A 200 -6.13 -7.40 9.79
N ALA A 201 -4.87 -7.65 9.37
CA ALA A 201 -3.97 -8.57 10.04
C ALA A 201 -3.58 -8.13 11.47
N ASP A 202 -3.56 -6.83 11.74
CA ASP A 202 -3.25 -6.29 13.08
C ASP A 202 -4.23 -6.82 14.15
N LEU A 203 -5.52 -6.97 13.78
CA LEU A 203 -6.53 -7.55 14.66
C LEU A 203 -6.23 -9.01 14.97
N LEU A 204 -5.71 -9.78 14.00
CA LEU A 204 -5.31 -11.18 14.21
C LEU A 204 -4.09 -11.27 15.14
N ILE A 205 -3.09 -10.42 14.93
CA ILE A 205 -1.91 -10.35 15.80
C ILE A 205 -2.31 -10.06 17.26
N ASN A 206 -3.25 -9.14 17.48
CA ASN A 206 -3.73 -8.85 18.83
C ASN A 206 -4.45 -10.05 19.45
N GLN A 207 -5.29 -10.76 18.69
CA GLN A 207 -6.04 -11.91 19.19
C GLN A 207 -5.15 -13.12 19.52
N ILE A 208 -4.13 -13.40 18.68
CA ILE A 208 -3.20 -14.51 18.96
C ILE A 208 -2.31 -14.19 20.17
N ARG A 209 -1.87 -12.93 20.34
CA ARG A 209 -1.09 -12.50 21.52
C ARG A 209 -1.85 -12.65 22.84
N THR A 210 -3.17 -12.50 22.82
CA THR A 210 -4.02 -12.69 23.99
C THR A 210 -4.41 -14.16 24.24
N GLY A 211 -3.93 -15.10 23.41
CA GLY A 211 -4.25 -16.52 23.53
C GLY A 211 -5.65 -16.91 23.07
N SER A 212 -6.35 -16.00 22.39
CA SER A 212 -7.70 -16.28 21.85
C SER A 212 -7.68 -17.20 20.63
N LEU A 213 -6.53 -17.26 19.92
CA LEU A 213 -6.29 -18.06 18.72
C LEU A 213 -5.04 -18.91 18.88
N ASP A 214 -5.00 -20.06 18.20
CA ASP A 214 -3.85 -20.97 18.15
C ASP A 214 -2.95 -20.68 16.93
N ALA A 215 -3.53 -20.19 15.84
CA ALA A 215 -2.82 -19.84 14.61
C ALA A 215 -3.55 -18.75 13.84
N VAL A 216 -2.81 -17.91 13.14
CA VAL A 216 -3.35 -16.87 12.25
C VAL A 216 -2.55 -16.82 10.95
N VAL A 217 -3.25 -16.56 9.83
CA VAL A 217 -2.58 -16.30 8.56
C VAL A 217 -2.35 -14.79 8.45
N VAL A 218 -1.08 -14.39 8.33
CA VAL A 218 -0.66 -12.98 8.33
C VAL A 218 0.51 -12.75 7.36
N TYR A 219 0.79 -11.49 7.06
CA TYR A 219 2.05 -11.12 6.39
C TYR A 219 3.23 -11.18 7.36
N GLU A 220 4.43 -11.49 6.85
CA GLU A 220 5.67 -11.50 7.64
C GLU A 220 5.89 -10.17 8.36
N VAL A 221 5.58 -9.04 7.72
CA VAL A 221 5.68 -7.70 8.34
C VAL A 221 4.77 -7.51 9.55
N ASN A 222 3.59 -8.14 9.58
CA ASN A 222 2.73 -8.09 10.77
C ASN A 222 3.29 -8.94 11.91
N TYR A 223 3.84 -10.12 11.58
CA TYR A 223 4.52 -10.97 12.54
C TYR A 223 5.73 -10.26 13.16
N LYS A 224 6.56 -9.56 12.35
CA LYS A 224 7.74 -8.83 12.81
C LYS A 224 7.46 -7.87 13.96
N LEU A 225 6.30 -7.24 14.00
CA LEU A 225 5.87 -6.37 15.10
C LEU A 225 5.60 -7.11 16.42
N ALA A 226 5.55 -8.44 16.39
CA ALA A 226 5.21 -9.28 17.53
C ALA A 226 6.14 -10.53 17.62
N GLU A 227 7.31 -10.50 16.99
CA GLU A 227 8.24 -11.64 16.89
C GLU A 227 8.75 -12.13 18.25
N GLU A 228 8.67 -11.30 19.28
CA GLU A 228 8.97 -11.67 20.66
C GLU A 228 7.99 -12.74 21.20
N TYR A 229 6.71 -12.66 20.79
CA TYR A 229 5.62 -13.50 21.30
C TYR A 229 5.21 -14.62 20.37
N LEU A 230 5.63 -14.56 19.11
CA LEU A 230 5.15 -15.43 18.04
C LEU A 230 6.32 -16.11 17.32
N ASP A 231 6.03 -17.24 16.70
CA ASP A 231 6.86 -17.87 15.67
C ASP A 231 6.14 -17.77 14.32
N PHE A 232 6.91 -17.74 13.23
CA PHE A 232 6.40 -17.60 11.87
C PHE A 232 6.74 -18.83 11.03
N ILE A 233 5.73 -19.40 10.40
CA ILE A 233 5.85 -20.55 9.52
C ILE A 233 5.53 -20.08 8.11
N ARG A 234 6.49 -20.20 7.19
CA ARG A 234 6.28 -19.87 5.77
C ARG A 234 5.33 -20.87 5.14
N ILE A 235 4.37 -20.37 4.38
CA ILE A 235 3.49 -21.21 3.56
C ILE A 235 4.21 -21.53 2.26
N ASP A 236 4.39 -22.81 1.96
CA ASP A 236 4.93 -23.30 0.68
C ASP A 236 3.81 -23.31 -0.38
N HIS A 237 3.56 -22.14 -0.97
CA HIS A 237 2.56 -21.95 -2.01
C HIS A 237 2.91 -20.72 -2.84
N GLU A 238 2.74 -20.78 -4.16
CA GLU A 238 3.06 -19.67 -5.07
C GLU A 238 2.28 -18.38 -4.75
N GLY A 239 1.05 -18.51 -4.26
CA GLY A 239 0.21 -17.39 -3.81
C GLY A 239 0.57 -16.84 -2.42
N ALA A 240 1.60 -17.36 -1.75
CA ALA A 240 2.00 -16.90 -0.42
C ALA A 240 2.95 -15.70 -0.46
N ARG A 241 2.78 -14.83 -1.45
CA ARG A 241 3.59 -13.63 -1.66
C ARG A 241 2.71 -12.48 -2.15
N ALA A 242 2.84 -11.33 -1.53
CA ALA A 242 2.14 -10.12 -1.92
C ALA A 242 3.14 -9.05 -2.38
N VAL A 243 2.81 -8.33 -3.45
CA VAL A 243 3.62 -7.25 -4.01
C VAL A 243 2.87 -5.94 -3.81
N GLN A 244 3.52 -4.93 -3.21
CA GLN A 244 2.89 -3.67 -2.88
C GLN A 244 3.19 -2.60 -3.94
N PRO A 245 2.22 -2.27 -4.83
CA PRO A 245 2.35 -1.21 -5.81
C PRO A 245 1.94 0.14 -5.23
N PHE A 246 2.67 1.18 -5.61
CA PHE A 246 2.34 2.58 -5.36
C PHE A 246 1.90 3.25 -6.66
N ALA A 247 0.74 3.88 -6.65
CA ALA A 247 0.17 4.57 -7.80
C ALA A 247 -0.17 6.03 -7.45
N VAL A 248 0.04 6.93 -8.41
CA VAL A 248 -0.36 8.34 -8.30
C VAL A 248 -1.52 8.59 -9.24
N ARG A 249 -2.57 9.23 -8.76
CA ARG A 249 -3.76 9.53 -9.54
C ARG A 249 -3.41 10.44 -10.72
N VAL A 250 -3.89 10.07 -11.92
CA VAL A 250 -3.50 10.72 -13.17
C VAL A 250 -4.00 12.17 -13.27
N ASP A 251 -5.21 12.44 -12.77
CA ASP A 251 -5.89 13.74 -12.77
C ASP A 251 -5.84 14.48 -11.42
N SER A 252 -4.96 14.03 -10.50
CA SER A 252 -4.82 14.69 -9.21
C SER A 252 -4.28 16.12 -9.35
N PRO A 253 -4.92 17.11 -8.72
CA PRO A 253 -4.38 18.45 -8.63
C PRO A 253 -3.09 18.55 -7.81
N ARG A 254 -2.67 17.44 -7.20
CA ARG A 254 -1.43 17.25 -6.41
C ARG A 254 -0.57 16.11 -6.94
N ARG A 255 -0.64 15.88 -8.25
CA ARG A 255 0.06 14.77 -8.92
C ARG A 255 1.57 14.81 -8.70
N LEU A 256 2.19 15.97 -8.84
CA LEU A 256 3.65 16.10 -8.64
C LEU A 256 4.04 15.90 -7.17
N LEU A 257 3.19 16.34 -6.24
CA LEU A 257 3.40 16.06 -4.81
C LEU A 257 3.33 14.57 -4.51
N GLY A 258 2.39 13.85 -5.12
CA GLY A 258 2.31 12.38 -5.06
C GLY A 258 3.55 11.69 -5.62
N GLN A 259 4.07 12.16 -6.75
CA GLN A 259 5.31 11.65 -7.33
C GLN A 259 6.53 11.93 -6.43
N ARG A 260 6.57 13.08 -5.76
CA ARG A 260 7.65 13.38 -4.79
C ARG A 260 7.53 12.51 -3.55
N LEU A 261 6.32 12.15 -3.11
CA LEU A 261 6.14 11.17 -2.04
C LEU A 261 6.72 9.82 -2.43
N LEU A 262 6.43 9.33 -3.64
CA LEU A 262 7.03 8.09 -4.17
C LEU A 262 8.56 8.16 -4.13
N ALA A 263 9.15 9.23 -4.67
CA ALA A 263 10.60 9.41 -4.68
C ALA A 263 11.19 9.50 -3.26
N PHE A 264 10.46 10.08 -2.31
CA PHE A 264 10.87 10.14 -0.91
C PHE A 264 10.82 8.76 -0.25
N MET A 265 9.78 7.96 -0.51
CA MET A 265 9.70 6.57 -0.06
C MET A 265 10.86 5.74 -0.63
N GLN A 266 11.19 5.92 -1.90
CA GLN A 266 12.31 5.22 -2.56
C GLN A 266 13.67 5.55 -1.90
N LYS A 267 13.88 6.78 -1.44
CA LYS A 267 15.10 7.17 -0.68
C LYS A 267 15.15 6.54 0.73
N ASN A 268 14.01 6.16 1.28
CA ASN A 268 13.88 5.58 2.62
C ASN A 268 13.76 4.04 2.62
N ARG A 269 14.30 3.37 1.60
CA ARG A 269 14.29 1.91 1.44
C ARG A 269 14.57 1.14 2.73
N ALA A 270 15.57 1.54 3.48
CA ALA A 270 16.00 0.85 4.71
C ALA A 270 14.88 0.68 5.75
N ARG A 271 13.89 1.59 5.79
CA ARG A 271 12.73 1.48 6.70
C ARG A 271 11.79 0.35 6.30
N PHE A 272 11.60 0.17 5.00
CA PHE A 272 10.79 -0.93 4.48
C PHE A 272 11.44 -2.27 4.80
N GLU A 273 12.74 -2.39 4.56
CA GLU A 273 13.50 -3.61 4.87
C GLU A 273 13.54 -3.90 6.38
N ALA A 274 13.73 -2.88 7.21
CA ALA A 274 13.66 -3.01 8.67
C ALA A 274 12.29 -3.47 9.16
N SER A 275 11.22 -3.09 8.45
CA SER A 275 9.85 -3.53 8.75
C SER A 275 9.53 -4.95 8.26
N GLY A 276 10.47 -5.62 7.56
CA GLY A 276 10.30 -6.99 7.05
C GLY A 276 9.80 -7.10 5.62
N PHE A 277 9.79 -6.00 4.86
CA PHE A 277 9.56 -6.05 3.42
C PHE A 277 10.84 -6.41 2.67
N THR A 278 10.70 -7.07 1.55
CA THR A 278 11.76 -7.17 0.53
C THR A 278 11.60 -6.03 -0.46
N TRP A 279 12.68 -5.28 -0.69
CA TRP A 279 12.68 -4.19 -1.66
C TRP A 279 12.77 -4.71 -3.08
N ILE A 280 11.94 -4.18 -3.99
CA ILE A 280 12.02 -4.53 -5.41
C ILE A 280 13.02 -3.60 -6.09
N GLU A 281 14.01 -4.20 -6.74
CA GLU A 281 15.00 -3.46 -7.52
C GLU A 281 14.43 -3.04 -8.89
N ASN A 282 15.10 -2.06 -9.53
CA ASN A 282 14.73 -1.59 -10.88
C ASN A 282 13.26 -1.15 -11.00
N GLN A 283 12.78 -0.44 -10.01
CA GLN A 283 11.41 0.08 -9.96
C GLN A 283 11.13 1.02 -11.13
N ARG A 284 10.17 0.66 -11.94
CA ARG A 284 9.67 1.46 -13.06
C ARG A 284 8.15 1.39 -13.09
N PRO A 285 7.48 2.41 -13.65
CA PRO A 285 6.04 2.34 -13.86
C PRO A 285 5.66 1.14 -14.72
N VAL A 286 4.62 0.45 -14.32
CA VAL A 286 3.93 -0.60 -15.07
C VAL A 286 2.47 -0.20 -15.22
N LYS A 287 1.87 -0.51 -16.37
CA LYS A 287 0.45 -0.22 -16.57
C LYS A 287 -0.41 -1.07 -15.67
N SER A 288 -1.40 -0.47 -15.05
CA SER A 288 -2.33 -1.17 -14.15
C SER A 288 -3.09 -2.29 -14.87
N SER A 289 -3.40 -2.10 -16.17
CA SER A 289 -4.02 -3.11 -17.03
C SER A 289 -3.11 -4.31 -17.37
N GLU A 290 -1.80 -4.17 -17.18
CA GLU A 290 -0.80 -5.23 -17.42
C GLU A 290 -0.42 -5.98 -16.15
N LEU A 291 -0.96 -5.57 -14.98
CA LEU A 291 -0.74 -6.27 -13.73
C LEU A 291 -1.47 -7.61 -13.78
N GLU A 292 -0.71 -8.68 -13.76
CA GLU A 292 -1.27 -10.03 -13.76
C GLU A 292 -2.02 -10.28 -12.46
N ILE A 293 -3.33 -10.38 -12.57
CA ILE A 293 -4.17 -10.91 -11.51
C ILE A 293 -4.10 -12.43 -11.65
N PRO A 294 -3.60 -13.17 -10.64
CA PRO A 294 -3.59 -14.62 -10.71
C PRO A 294 -4.99 -15.15 -11.08
N PRO A 295 -5.10 -16.13 -12.01
CA PRO A 295 -6.41 -16.57 -12.52
C PRO A 295 -7.41 -17.00 -11.45
N TRP A 296 -6.92 -17.53 -10.33
CA TRP A 296 -7.73 -17.94 -9.19
C TRP A 296 -8.26 -16.76 -8.34
N LEU A 297 -7.72 -15.54 -8.54
CA LEU A 297 -8.19 -14.31 -7.95
C LEU A 297 -9.29 -13.62 -8.76
N ILE A 298 -9.51 -14.01 -10.01
CA ILE A 298 -10.56 -13.45 -10.85
C ILE A 298 -11.91 -13.97 -10.34
N GLN A 299 -12.65 -13.14 -9.61
CA GLN A 299 -14.03 -13.48 -9.30
C GLN A 299 -14.85 -13.51 -10.60
N PRO A 300 -15.68 -14.54 -10.83
CA PRO A 300 -16.64 -14.49 -11.93
C PRO A 300 -17.51 -13.24 -11.71
N LYS A 301 -17.62 -12.38 -12.75
CA LYS A 301 -18.55 -11.24 -12.72
C LYS A 301 -19.91 -11.79 -12.30
N LYS A 302 -20.47 -11.28 -11.19
CA LYS A 302 -21.86 -11.57 -10.83
C LYS A 302 -22.71 -11.07 -12.01
N GLN A 303 -23.36 -12.01 -12.69
CA GLN A 303 -24.39 -11.73 -13.69
C GLN A 303 -25.58 -11.04 -13.04
#